data_6416b4fdde1a096913cb2e857ece6d52
#
_entry.id   6416b4fdde1a096913cb2e857ece6d52
#
_cell.length_a   1.000
_cell.length_b   1.000
_cell.length_c   1.000
_cell.angle_alpha   90.00
_cell.angle_beta   90.00
_cell.angle_gamma   90.00
#
_symmetry.space_group_name_H-M   'P 1'
#
loop_
_entity.id
_entity.type
_entity.pdbx_description
1 polymer ?
#
loop_
_entity_poly.entity_id
_entity_poly.type
_entity_poly.pdbx_seq_one_letter_code
_entity_poly.pdbx_strand_id
1 'polypeptide(L)'
;MEDDPYQILGVPRAASEAELRTAYRKLAKQFHPDLNPGKPDAAERFKRINAAWDLLSDKDKRARFDRGEIDAEGNARAPEQPFYRDYAETQGGRRYQAEGMSPEELEAVLAQAFGRAARGRDRRGEDMHYTLTISFLDAVNGVTRRITLPDGRSLDVRIPPGTEDGHVLRLRGQGGPGAGKGAAGDARIEVAVAPHRFFRREGHDIVITLPVTLKEAVLGASVEVPTIGGPVRLTIPPGSGRGTRLRLRGRGVGGHGHQFVDLDVVIPPGTEPALAAFLRDWTPEQAADPRAGMLAEAEG
;
A
#
# COMPACT_ATOMS: atom_id res chain seq x y z
N MET A 1 -12.45 -20.44 27.29
CA MET A 1 -13.77 -20.58 26.63
C MET A 1 -13.70 -19.68 25.41
N GLU A 2 -13.63 -20.26 24.21
CA GLU A 2 -13.72 -19.52 22.97
C GLU A 2 -15.13 -18.93 22.89
N ASP A 3 -15.22 -17.60 22.86
CA ASP A 3 -16.52 -16.92 22.77
C ASP A 3 -17.07 -17.08 21.35
N ASP A 4 -18.11 -17.91 21.19
CA ASP A 4 -18.79 -18.13 19.90
C ASP A 4 -19.31 -16.78 19.34
N PRO A 5 -18.89 -16.36 18.13
CA PRO A 5 -19.28 -15.09 17.51
C PRO A 5 -20.80 -14.90 17.41
N TYR A 6 -21.56 -15.98 17.26
CA TYR A 6 -23.04 -15.93 17.28
C TYR A 6 -23.58 -15.57 18.65
N GLN A 7 -22.96 -16.09 19.72
CA GLN A 7 -23.34 -15.75 21.09
C GLN A 7 -22.96 -14.31 21.45
N ILE A 8 -21.81 -13.80 20.95
CA ILE A 8 -21.41 -12.41 21.14
C ILE A 8 -22.43 -11.45 20.52
N LEU A 9 -22.96 -11.76 19.33
CA LEU A 9 -24.01 -10.97 18.68
C LEU A 9 -25.42 -11.29 19.22
N GLY A 10 -25.59 -12.32 20.04
CA GLY A 10 -26.89 -12.73 20.60
C GLY A 10 -27.87 -13.27 19.58
N VAL A 11 -27.40 -13.98 18.56
CA VAL A 11 -28.19 -14.54 17.45
C VAL A 11 -27.96 -16.04 17.33
N PRO A 12 -28.94 -16.82 16.82
CA PRO A 12 -28.75 -18.24 16.55
C PRO A 12 -27.78 -18.43 15.34
N ARG A 13 -27.15 -19.63 15.29
CA ARG A 13 -26.23 -19.95 14.16
C ARG A 13 -26.94 -19.95 12.80
N ALA A 14 -28.26 -20.21 12.78
CA ALA A 14 -29.08 -20.15 11.57
C ALA A 14 -29.53 -18.73 11.17
N ALA A 15 -29.08 -17.69 11.89
CA ALA A 15 -29.47 -16.32 11.62
C ALA A 15 -29.14 -15.87 10.19
N SER A 16 -30.07 -15.17 9.58
CA SER A 16 -29.89 -14.54 8.27
C SER A 16 -28.92 -13.34 8.35
N GLU A 17 -28.38 -12.92 7.21
CA GLU A 17 -27.51 -11.74 7.13
C GLU A 17 -28.21 -10.48 7.64
N ALA A 18 -29.52 -10.35 7.42
CA ALA A 18 -30.32 -9.20 7.89
C ALA A 18 -30.42 -9.18 9.43
N GLU A 19 -30.59 -10.34 10.04
CA GLU A 19 -30.66 -10.49 11.51
C GLU A 19 -29.29 -10.21 12.14
N LEU A 20 -28.21 -10.72 11.57
CA LEU A 20 -26.85 -10.43 11.99
C LEU A 20 -26.57 -8.91 11.97
N ARG A 21 -26.91 -8.25 10.86
CA ARG A 21 -26.73 -6.80 10.69
C ARG A 21 -27.54 -5.98 11.70
N THR A 22 -28.76 -6.42 11.99
CA THR A 22 -29.64 -5.75 12.95
C THR A 22 -29.09 -5.89 14.37
N ALA A 23 -28.66 -7.09 14.75
CA ALA A 23 -28.06 -7.38 16.06
C ALA A 23 -26.77 -6.57 16.26
N TYR A 24 -25.89 -6.57 15.26
CA TYR A 24 -24.66 -5.76 15.30
C TYR A 24 -24.94 -4.28 15.51
N ARG A 25 -25.84 -3.67 14.72
CA ARG A 25 -26.16 -2.24 14.86
C ARG A 25 -26.69 -1.89 16.24
N LYS A 26 -27.52 -2.75 16.81
CA LYS A 26 -28.07 -2.56 18.16
C LYS A 26 -26.96 -2.57 19.21
N LEU A 27 -26.09 -3.58 19.17
CA LEU A 27 -25.00 -3.74 20.14
C LEU A 27 -23.90 -2.68 19.95
N ALA A 28 -23.53 -2.38 18.72
CA ALA A 28 -22.52 -1.33 18.39
C ALA A 28 -22.99 0.04 18.91
N LYS A 29 -24.27 0.38 18.76
CA LYS A 29 -24.81 1.62 19.32
C LYS A 29 -24.82 1.61 20.85
N GLN A 30 -25.16 0.47 21.48
CA GLN A 30 -25.24 0.34 22.94
C GLN A 30 -23.86 0.46 23.60
N PHE A 31 -22.81 -0.09 22.98
CA PHE A 31 -21.45 -0.14 23.53
C PHE A 31 -20.47 0.84 22.85
N HIS A 32 -21.00 1.81 22.07
CA HIS A 32 -20.17 2.80 21.39
C HIS A 32 -19.34 3.60 22.40
N PRO A 33 -18.02 3.83 22.13
CA PRO A 33 -17.15 4.56 23.03
C PRO A 33 -17.66 5.98 23.34
N ASP A 34 -18.23 6.67 22.35
CA ASP A 34 -18.79 8.02 22.55
C ASP A 34 -20.01 8.05 23.49
N LEU A 35 -20.75 6.95 23.55
CA LEU A 35 -21.92 6.83 24.44
C LEU A 35 -21.55 6.22 25.82
N ASN A 36 -20.33 5.71 25.96
CA ASN A 36 -19.82 5.08 27.19
C ASN A 36 -18.42 5.60 27.54
N PRO A 37 -18.20 6.91 27.66
CA PRO A 37 -16.87 7.45 27.95
C PRO A 37 -16.35 6.94 29.30
N GLY A 38 -15.10 6.45 29.31
CA GLY A 38 -14.43 6.02 30.55
C GLY A 38 -14.85 4.65 31.09
N LYS A 39 -15.62 3.84 30.38
CA LYS A 39 -16.00 2.47 30.79
C LYS A 39 -15.15 1.43 30.04
N PRO A 40 -14.13 0.83 30.65
CA PRO A 40 -13.26 -0.15 29.99
C PRO A 40 -14.05 -1.39 29.54
N ASP A 41 -15.01 -1.87 30.33
CA ASP A 41 -15.84 -3.02 29.97
C ASP A 41 -16.67 -2.80 28.71
N ALA A 42 -17.14 -1.56 28.46
CA ALA A 42 -17.88 -1.23 27.24
C ALA A 42 -16.96 -1.24 26.01
N ALA A 43 -15.73 -0.76 26.16
CA ALA A 43 -14.74 -0.76 25.09
C ALA A 43 -14.31 -2.18 24.70
N GLU A 44 -14.10 -3.07 25.69
CA GLU A 44 -13.80 -4.48 25.43
C GLU A 44 -14.96 -5.19 24.73
N ARG A 45 -16.18 -4.99 25.20
CA ARG A 45 -17.37 -5.55 24.56
C ARG A 45 -17.55 -5.05 23.14
N PHE A 46 -17.32 -3.76 22.89
CA PHE A 46 -17.38 -3.18 21.54
C PHE A 46 -16.35 -3.81 20.62
N LYS A 47 -15.10 -4.05 21.09
CA LYS A 47 -14.06 -4.72 20.33
C LYS A 47 -14.47 -6.15 19.95
N ARG A 48 -15.04 -6.91 20.89
CA ARG A 48 -15.52 -8.29 20.65
C ARG A 48 -16.70 -8.33 19.68
N ILE A 49 -17.64 -7.36 19.77
CA ILE A 49 -18.78 -7.22 18.85
C ILE A 49 -18.29 -6.95 17.41
N ASN A 50 -17.29 -6.10 17.25
CA ASN A 50 -16.72 -5.81 15.93
C ASN A 50 -16.00 -7.04 15.36
N ALA A 51 -15.20 -7.75 16.13
CA ALA A 51 -14.53 -8.96 15.69
C ALA A 51 -15.54 -10.05 15.24
N ALA A 52 -16.61 -10.24 16.03
CA ALA A 52 -17.68 -11.19 15.67
C ALA A 52 -18.41 -10.78 14.37
N TRP A 53 -18.63 -9.48 14.17
CA TRP A 53 -19.22 -8.95 12.94
C TRP A 53 -18.32 -9.15 11.75
N ASP A 54 -17.03 -8.83 11.83
CA ASP A 54 -16.05 -8.98 10.74
C ASP A 54 -15.95 -10.44 10.26
N LEU A 55 -16.14 -11.39 11.16
CA LEU A 55 -16.12 -12.80 10.81
C LEU A 55 -17.46 -13.26 10.20
N LEU A 56 -18.60 -12.85 10.75
CA LEU A 56 -19.92 -13.36 10.33
C LEU A 56 -20.56 -12.58 9.18
N SER A 57 -20.10 -11.36 8.88
CA SER A 57 -20.59 -10.54 7.76
C SER A 57 -20.06 -11.01 6.41
N ASP A 58 -18.91 -11.67 6.37
CA ASP A 58 -18.33 -12.26 5.18
C ASP A 58 -18.79 -13.69 5.02
N LYS A 59 -19.46 -14.00 3.90
CA LYS A 59 -20.03 -15.33 3.63
C LYS A 59 -18.99 -16.45 3.61
N ASP A 60 -17.81 -16.16 3.10
CA ASP A 60 -16.73 -17.15 3.00
C ASP A 60 -16.10 -17.42 4.37
N LYS A 61 -15.85 -16.38 5.16
CA LYS A 61 -15.34 -16.51 6.53
C LYS A 61 -16.35 -17.22 7.42
N ARG A 62 -17.64 -16.83 7.35
CA ARG A 62 -18.71 -17.48 8.09
C ARG A 62 -18.78 -18.97 7.76
N ALA A 63 -18.80 -19.35 6.46
CA ALA A 63 -18.83 -20.72 6.03
C ALA A 63 -17.60 -21.53 6.50
N ARG A 64 -16.42 -20.93 6.54
CA ARG A 64 -15.19 -21.54 7.06
C ARG A 64 -15.25 -21.73 8.58
N PHE A 65 -15.80 -20.76 9.31
CA PHE A 65 -16.01 -20.85 10.75
C PHE A 65 -17.03 -21.94 11.09
N ASP A 66 -18.16 -22.01 10.38
CA ASP A 66 -19.20 -23.00 10.56
C ASP A 66 -18.70 -24.43 10.27
N ARG A 67 -17.71 -24.60 9.38
CA ARG A 67 -17.01 -25.88 9.13
C ARG A 67 -15.87 -26.17 10.11
N GLY A 68 -15.56 -25.25 11.03
CA GLY A 68 -14.46 -25.40 11.99
C GLY A 68 -13.07 -25.22 11.41
N GLU A 69 -12.93 -24.65 10.21
CA GLU A 69 -11.64 -24.41 9.53
C GLU A 69 -10.88 -23.21 10.10
N ILE A 70 -11.60 -22.27 10.70
CA ILE A 70 -11.03 -21.11 11.38
C ILE A 70 -11.63 -20.96 12.78
N ASP A 71 -10.87 -20.28 13.67
CA ASP A 71 -11.30 -19.93 15.02
C ASP A 71 -12.14 -18.64 15.05
N ALA A 72 -12.55 -18.20 16.24
CA ALA A 72 -13.34 -16.98 16.44
C ALA A 72 -12.56 -15.69 16.08
N GLU A 73 -11.24 -15.74 16.02
CA GLU A 73 -10.34 -14.67 15.62
C GLU A 73 -10.04 -14.69 14.11
N GLY A 74 -10.55 -15.68 13.36
CA GLY A 74 -10.34 -15.84 11.92
C GLY A 74 -9.04 -16.55 11.53
N ASN A 75 -8.30 -17.11 12.50
CA ASN A 75 -7.08 -17.86 12.24
C ASN A 75 -7.42 -19.30 11.80
N ALA A 76 -6.63 -19.88 10.90
CA ALA A 76 -6.83 -21.26 10.47
C ALA A 76 -6.58 -22.22 11.64
N ARG A 77 -7.59 -23.02 11.99
CA ARG A 77 -7.39 -24.17 12.88
C ARG A 77 -6.63 -25.24 12.12
N ALA A 78 -5.57 -25.74 12.73
CA ALA A 78 -4.94 -26.98 12.24
C ALA A 78 -6.03 -28.08 12.27
N PRO A 79 -6.16 -28.87 11.19
CA PRO A 79 -7.13 -29.96 11.20
C PRO A 79 -6.83 -30.87 12.38
N GLU A 80 -7.81 -31.06 13.26
CA GLU A 80 -7.74 -32.11 14.26
C GLU A 80 -7.52 -33.42 13.51
N GLN A 81 -6.35 -33.99 13.65
CA GLN A 81 -6.09 -35.33 13.14
C GLN A 81 -7.08 -36.28 13.91
N PRO A 82 -7.95 -37.00 13.23
CA PRO A 82 -8.78 -37.98 13.90
C PRO A 82 -7.87 -38.97 14.59
N PHE A 83 -7.96 -38.99 15.89
CA PHE A 83 -7.24 -39.95 16.74
C PHE A 83 -7.62 -41.36 16.29
N TYR A 84 -6.65 -42.18 16.05
CA TYR A 84 -6.70 -43.58 15.55
C TYR A 84 -7.66 -44.53 16.28
N ARG A 85 -8.44 -44.04 17.24
CA ARG A 85 -9.40 -44.83 18.04
C ARG A 85 -10.74 -45.08 17.38
N ASP A 86 -11.20 -44.17 16.51
CA ASP A 86 -12.55 -44.29 15.92
C ASP A 86 -12.60 -45.15 14.64
N TYR A 87 -11.43 -45.52 14.09
CA TYR A 87 -11.38 -46.40 12.91
C TYR A 87 -11.47 -47.90 13.27
N ALA A 88 -11.43 -48.27 14.58
CA ALA A 88 -11.46 -49.64 15.03
C ALA A 88 -12.88 -50.20 15.24
N GLU A 89 -13.94 -49.35 15.23
CA GLU A 89 -15.31 -49.77 15.56
C GLU A 89 -16.32 -49.80 14.41
N THR A 90 -15.97 -49.34 13.22
CA THR A 90 -16.90 -49.33 12.08
C THR A 90 -16.40 -50.19 10.92
N GLN A 91 -16.97 -51.35 10.83
CA GLN A 91 -17.02 -52.36 9.75
C GLN A 91 -15.97 -53.47 9.74
N GLY A 92 -16.49 -54.62 10.18
CA GLY A 92 -16.29 -55.93 9.53
C GLY A 92 -14.87 -56.48 9.49
N GLY A 93 -14.42 -57.02 10.61
CA GLY A 93 -13.69 -58.25 10.68
C GLY A 93 -12.74 -58.65 9.55
N ARG A 94 -11.53 -58.12 9.57
CA ARG A 94 -10.33 -58.89 9.24
C ARG A 94 -9.21 -58.43 10.18
N ARG A 95 -9.04 -59.15 11.28
CA ARG A 95 -7.80 -59.09 12.08
C ARG A 95 -6.63 -59.48 11.19
N TYR A 96 -5.85 -58.50 10.72
CA TYR A 96 -4.47 -58.76 10.36
C TYR A 96 -3.70 -58.91 11.66
N GLN A 97 -3.45 -60.15 12.05
CA GLN A 97 -2.41 -60.48 13.02
C GLN A 97 -1.09 -60.06 12.44
N ALA A 98 -0.53 -58.96 12.98
CA ALA A 98 0.84 -58.54 12.73
C ALA A 98 1.78 -59.34 13.62
N GLU A 99 1.68 -60.70 13.57
CA GLU A 99 2.74 -61.57 14.12
C GLU A 99 3.58 -62.03 12.95
N GLY A 100 4.78 -61.46 12.79
CA GLY A 100 5.79 -61.91 11.86
C GLY A 100 6.43 -60.88 10.94
N MET A 101 6.06 -59.62 11.02
CA MET A 101 6.78 -58.61 10.24
C MET A 101 7.99 -58.09 11.00
N SER A 102 9.14 -58.12 10.35
CA SER A 102 10.37 -57.48 10.89
C SER A 102 10.18 -55.94 10.97
N PRO A 103 10.88 -55.26 11.89
CA PRO A 103 10.85 -53.80 11.97
C PRO A 103 11.16 -53.12 10.63
N GLU A 104 12.00 -53.72 9.78
CA GLU A 104 12.37 -53.22 8.45
C GLU A 104 11.22 -53.36 7.44
N GLU A 105 10.42 -54.45 7.50
CA GLU A 105 9.24 -54.61 6.65
C GLU A 105 8.09 -53.64 7.04
N LEU A 106 7.92 -53.39 8.36
CA LEU A 106 6.98 -52.39 8.86
C LEU A 106 7.39 -50.95 8.43
N GLU A 107 8.68 -50.65 8.48
CA GLU A 107 9.20 -49.39 8.03
C GLU A 107 9.07 -49.22 6.51
N ALA A 108 9.26 -50.27 5.73
CA ALA A 108 9.05 -50.27 4.27
C ALA A 108 7.56 -50.07 3.89
N VAL A 109 6.63 -50.66 4.63
CA VAL A 109 5.17 -50.50 4.42
C VAL A 109 4.73 -49.11 4.84
N LEU A 110 5.22 -48.60 5.97
CA LEU A 110 5.02 -47.22 6.41
C LEU A 110 5.62 -46.22 5.40
N ALA A 111 6.86 -46.42 4.94
CA ALA A 111 7.49 -45.59 3.93
C ALA A 111 6.74 -45.63 2.60
N GLN A 112 6.15 -46.79 2.23
CA GLN A 112 5.35 -46.90 1.01
C GLN A 112 3.94 -46.26 1.19
N ALA A 113 3.32 -46.34 2.33
CA ALA A 113 2.03 -45.70 2.66
C ALA A 113 2.19 -44.19 2.81
N PHE A 114 3.21 -43.74 3.56
CA PHE A 114 3.56 -42.31 3.70
C PHE A 114 4.18 -41.73 2.43
N GLY A 115 4.99 -42.49 1.71
CA GLY A 115 5.57 -42.10 0.43
C GLY A 115 4.53 -41.92 -0.69
N ARG A 116 3.40 -42.62 -0.63
CA ARG A 116 2.25 -42.38 -1.55
C ARG A 116 1.39 -41.21 -1.11
N ALA A 117 1.24 -40.97 0.18
CA ALA A 117 0.56 -39.76 0.70
C ALA A 117 1.40 -38.51 0.55
N ALA A 118 2.73 -38.63 0.64
CA ALA A 118 3.69 -37.53 0.44
C ALA A 118 4.06 -37.27 -1.04
N ARG A 119 3.68 -38.15 -1.98
CA ARG A 119 3.74 -37.84 -3.42
C ARG A 119 2.62 -36.89 -3.75
N GLY A 120 2.88 -35.70 -3.33
CA GLY A 120 2.07 -34.52 -3.23
C GLY A 120 1.28 -34.25 -4.50
N ARG A 121 0.06 -33.88 -4.27
CA ARG A 121 -0.69 -33.05 -5.20
C ARG A 121 0.23 -31.93 -5.67
N ASP A 122 0.47 -31.86 -6.97
CA ASP A 122 1.16 -30.75 -7.59
C ASP A 122 0.53 -29.44 -7.11
N ARG A 123 1.22 -28.72 -6.25
CA ARG A 123 0.74 -27.44 -5.70
C ARG A 123 1.57 -26.32 -6.29
N ARG A 124 0.89 -25.32 -6.82
CA ARG A 124 1.53 -24.07 -7.18
C ARG A 124 2.13 -23.40 -5.93
N GLY A 125 3.33 -22.83 -6.07
CA GLY A 125 3.97 -22.05 -5.03
C GLY A 125 3.18 -20.78 -4.68
N GLU A 126 3.42 -20.24 -3.51
CA GLU A 126 2.76 -19.03 -3.01
C GLU A 126 3.29 -17.79 -3.74
N ASP A 127 2.39 -16.84 -3.98
CA ASP A 127 2.77 -15.53 -4.48
C ASP A 127 3.47 -14.76 -3.34
N MET A 128 4.61 -14.13 -3.66
CA MET A 128 5.41 -13.37 -2.70
C MET A 128 5.24 -11.87 -2.94
N HIS A 129 5.13 -11.10 -1.87
CA HIS A 129 4.97 -9.65 -1.93
C HIS A 129 6.24 -8.96 -1.46
N TYR A 130 6.69 -7.97 -2.24
CA TYR A 130 7.89 -7.18 -1.96
C TYR A 130 7.59 -5.70 -2.19
N THR A 131 8.29 -4.83 -1.47
CA THR A 131 8.27 -3.40 -1.71
C THR A 131 9.63 -2.97 -2.26
N LEU A 132 9.61 -2.20 -3.35
CA LEU A 132 10.81 -1.67 -3.99
C LEU A 132 10.75 -0.14 -3.98
N THR A 133 11.59 0.50 -3.17
CA THR A 133 11.73 1.95 -3.18
C THR A 133 12.63 2.39 -4.31
N ILE A 134 12.16 3.31 -5.14
CA ILE A 134 12.90 3.90 -6.25
C ILE A 134 12.92 5.43 -6.14
N SER A 135 13.88 6.07 -6.82
CA SER A 135 13.91 7.53 -6.91
C SER A 135 12.77 8.05 -7.80
N PHE A 136 12.37 9.31 -7.58
CA PHE A 136 11.43 10.01 -8.46
C PHE A 136 11.85 9.97 -9.94
N LEU A 137 13.14 10.24 -10.21
CA LEU A 137 13.67 10.24 -11.58
C LEU A 137 13.65 8.85 -12.22
N ASP A 138 13.92 7.80 -11.46
CA ASP A 138 13.79 6.42 -11.93
C ASP A 138 12.35 6.08 -12.28
N ALA A 139 11.38 6.53 -11.46
CA ALA A 139 9.96 6.31 -11.71
C ALA A 139 9.47 7.03 -12.98
N VAL A 140 9.93 8.25 -13.20
CA VAL A 140 9.53 9.08 -14.36
C VAL A 140 10.18 8.60 -15.65
N ASN A 141 11.49 8.32 -15.63
CA ASN A 141 12.27 7.96 -16.83
C ASN A 141 12.24 6.47 -17.15
N GLY A 142 11.84 5.64 -16.17
CA GLY A 142 11.99 4.20 -16.22
C GLY A 142 13.42 3.75 -15.98
N VAL A 143 13.58 2.58 -15.41
CA VAL A 143 14.89 2.00 -15.08
C VAL A 143 14.79 0.49 -14.97
N THR A 144 15.90 -0.21 -15.18
CA THR A 144 16.04 -1.61 -14.78
C THR A 144 16.87 -1.68 -13.52
N ARG A 145 16.28 -2.20 -12.44
CA ARG A 145 16.95 -2.37 -11.14
C ARG A 145 17.15 -3.84 -10.84
N ARG A 146 18.37 -4.18 -10.45
CA ARG A 146 18.66 -5.49 -9.90
C ARG A 146 18.36 -5.48 -8.40
N ILE A 147 17.47 -6.37 -7.97
CA ILE A 147 17.14 -6.58 -6.57
C ILE A 147 17.57 -7.97 -6.13
N THR A 148 17.98 -8.10 -4.88
CA THR A 148 18.25 -9.40 -4.26
C THR A 148 17.11 -9.72 -3.31
N LEU A 149 16.45 -10.84 -3.56
CA LEU A 149 15.36 -11.33 -2.72
C LEU A 149 15.91 -11.92 -1.41
N PRO A 150 15.07 -12.07 -0.37
CA PRO A 150 15.49 -12.66 0.90
C PRO A 150 16.02 -14.09 0.79
N ASP A 151 15.66 -14.82 -0.26
CA ASP A 151 16.15 -16.16 -0.58
C ASP A 151 17.52 -16.18 -1.30
N GLY A 152 18.15 -15.01 -1.49
CA GLY A 152 19.45 -14.84 -2.13
C GLY A 152 19.39 -14.76 -3.67
N ARG A 153 18.24 -14.96 -4.30
CA ARG A 153 18.08 -14.81 -5.76
C ARG A 153 18.13 -13.34 -6.16
N SER A 154 18.79 -13.05 -7.27
CA SER A 154 18.79 -11.71 -7.87
C SER A 154 17.85 -11.66 -9.06
N LEU A 155 17.00 -10.63 -9.11
CA LEU A 155 16.06 -10.40 -10.19
C LEU A 155 16.31 -9.02 -10.81
N ASP A 156 16.28 -8.97 -12.14
CA ASP A 156 16.28 -7.70 -12.88
C ASP A 156 14.82 -7.24 -13.07
N VAL A 157 14.44 -6.19 -12.35
CA VAL A 157 13.09 -5.61 -12.38
C VAL A 157 13.09 -4.41 -13.31
N ARG A 158 12.36 -4.52 -14.41
CA ARG A 158 12.14 -3.42 -15.34
C ARG A 158 10.98 -2.56 -14.86
N ILE A 159 11.27 -1.33 -14.52
CA ILE A 159 10.30 -0.30 -14.13
C ILE A 159 9.97 0.53 -15.37
N PRO A 160 8.70 0.55 -15.82
CA PRO A 160 8.31 1.34 -16.97
C PRO A 160 8.44 2.85 -16.70
N PRO A 161 8.70 3.68 -17.74
CA PRO A 161 8.64 5.13 -17.59
C PRO A 161 7.24 5.57 -17.14
N GLY A 162 7.18 6.50 -16.20
CA GLY A 162 5.92 7.02 -15.69
C GLY A 162 5.25 6.14 -14.64
N THR A 163 5.97 5.17 -14.08
CA THR A 163 5.47 4.37 -12.94
C THR A 163 5.01 5.28 -11.80
N GLU A 164 3.84 4.99 -11.24
CA GLU A 164 3.25 5.73 -10.12
C GLU A 164 3.59 5.06 -8.78
N ASP A 165 3.50 5.85 -7.71
CA ASP A 165 3.60 5.32 -6.35
C ASP A 165 2.50 4.29 -6.08
N GLY A 166 2.84 3.18 -5.41
CA GLY A 166 1.91 2.07 -5.18
C GLY A 166 1.67 1.16 -6.40
N HIS A 167 2.33 1.39 -7.55
CA HIS A 167 2.18 0.51 -8.71
C HIS A 167 2.75 -0.89 -8.45
N VAL A 168 1.97 -1.93 -8.75
CA VAL A 168 2.37 -3.33 -8.52
C VAL A 168 2.85 -3.99 -9.80
N LEU A 169 4.12 -4.38 -9.82
CA LEU A 169 4.74 -5.15 -10.89
C LEU A 169 4.64 -6.65 -10.56
N ARG A 170 4.13 -7.43 -11.50
CA ARG A 170 4.02 -8.89 -11.37
C ARG A 170 5.10 -9.59 -12.16
N LEU A 171 5.99 -10.30 -11.48
CA LEU A 171 7.00 -11.16 -12.07
C LEU A 171 6.57 -12.63 -11.98
N ARG A 172 6.15 -13.19 -13.10
CA ARG A 172 5.62 -14.56 -13.17
C ARG A 172 6.68 -15.59 -12.81
N GLY A 173 6.29 -16.55 -11.97
CA GLY A 173 7.17 -17.66 -11.59
C GLY A 173 8.35 -17.26 -10.69
N GLN A 174 8.35 -16.04 -10.13
CA GLN A 174 9.43 -15.53 -9.26
C GLN A 174 9.02 -15.48 -7.79
N GLY A 175 7.90 -16.09 -7.42
CA GLY A 175 7.44 -16.26 -6.04
C GLY A 175 8.03 -17.50 -5.36
N GLY A 176 7.28 -18.05 -4.40
CA GLY A 176 7.65 -19.25 -3.67
C GLY A 176 7.71 -20.49 -4.56
N PRO A 177 8.53 -21.49 -4.22
CA PRO A 177 8.63 -22.74 -4.97
C PRO A 177 7.34 -23.54 -4.90
N GLY A 178 6.97 -24.20 -5.99
CA GLY A 178 5.87 -25.17 -6.01
C GLY A 178 6.26 -26.49 -5.35
N ALA A 179 5.26 -27.25 -4.93
CA ALA A 179 5.45 -28.60 -4.41
C ALA A 179 5.21 -29.63 -5.54
N GLY A 180 6.01 -30.69 -5.57
CA GLY A 180 5.93 -31.72 -6.60
C GLY A 180 6.32 -31.18 -7.98
N LYS A 181 5.41 -31.24 -8.95
CA LYS A 181 5.53 -30.64 -10.29
C LYS A 181 4.80 -29.30 -10.41
N GLY A 182 4.34 -28.72 -9.29
CA GLY A 182 3.65 -27.45 -9.25
C GLY A 182 4.56 -26.31 -9.69
N ALA A 183 4.03 -25.38 -10.50
CA ALA A 183 4.76 -24.18 -10.90
C ALA A 183 5.05 -23.29 -9.69
N ALA A 184 6.14 -22.54 -9.73
CA ALA A 184 6.40 -21.50 -8.75
C ALA A 184 5.29 -20.43 -8.75
N GLY A 185 5.09 -19.77 -7.60
CA GLY A 185 4.23 -18.60 -7.47
C GLY A 185 4.80 -17.39 -8.20
N ASP A 186 4.15 -16.24 -8.09
CA ASP A 186 4.61 -14.99 -8.69
C ASP A 186 5.18 -14.06 -7.63
N ALA A 187 6.15 -13.23 -8.00
CA ALA A 187 6.57 -12.11 -7.18
C ALA A 187 5.74 -10.87 -7.54
N ARG A 188 5.12 -10.25 -6.56
CA ARG A 188 4.40 -8.99 -6.66
C ARG A 188 5.24 -7.93 -5.98
N ILE A 189 5.71 -6.97 -6.78
CA ILE A 189 6.60 -5.90 -6.32
C ILE A 189 5.83 -4.60 -6.33
N GLU A 190 5.48 -4.10 -5.17
CA GLU A 190 4.90 -2.77 -5.00
C GLU A 190 6.02 -1.73 -5.07
N VAL A 191 5.86 -0.78 -5.98
CA VAL A 191 6.84 0.29 -6.19
C VAL A 191 6.50 1.46 -5.28
N ALA A 192 7.41 1.81 -4.38
CA ALA A 192 7.35 3.01 -3.56
C ALA A 192 8.23 4.10 -4.18
N VAL A 193 7.66 5.24 -4.54
CA VAL A 193 8.40 6.35 -5.16
C VAL A 193 8.82 7.35 -4.11
N ALA A 194 10.14 7.49 -3.90
CA ALA A 194 10.67 8.48 -2.97
C ALA A 194 10.39 9.91 -3.49
N PRO A 195 9.95 10.85 -2.62
CA PRO A 195 9.74 12.23 -3.02
C PRO A 195 11.04 12.89 -3.47
N HIS A 196 10.95 13.78 -4.45
CA HIS A 196 12.10 14.55 -4.92
C HIS A 196 12.10 15.95 -4.31
N ARG A 197 13.29 16.50 -4.04
CA ARG A 197 13.43 17.81 -3.40
C ARG A 197 12.84 18.96 -4.25
N PHE A 198 12.94 18.88 -5.57
CA PHE A 198 12.59 19.97 -6.48
C PHE A 198 11.44 19.63 -7.40
N PHE A 199 11.31 18.37 -7.83
CA PHE A 199 10.29 17.94 -8.77
C PHE A 199 9.06 17.41 -8.05
N ARG A 200 7.88 17.82 -8.51
CA ARG A 200 6.58 17.29 -8.13
C ARG A 200 5.85 16.85 -9.40
N ARG A 201 5.17 15.72 -9.32
CA ARG A 201 4.36 15.20 -10.42
C ARG A 201 2.90 15.61 -10.23
N GLU A 202 2.28 16.11 -11.31
CA GLU A 202 0.85 16.39 -11.41
C GLU A 202 0.30 15.68 -12.67
N GLY A 203 -0.14 14.42 -12.51
CA GLY A 203 -0.53 13.58 -13.62
C GLY A 203 0.64 13.24 -14.56
N HIS A 204 0.60 13.73 -15.79
CA HIS A 204 1.70 13.64 -16.76
C HIS A 204 2.64 14.84 -16.76
N ASP A 205 2.31 15.87 -16.01
CA ASP A 205 3.11 17.08 -15.92
C ASP A 205 4.10 17.01 -14.74
N ILE A 206 5.19 17.74 -14.89
CA ILE A 206 6.17 17.94 -13.82
C ILE A 206 6.10 19.40 -13.39
N VAL A 207 6.14 19.65 -12.10
CA VAL A 207 6.14 21.02 -11.54
C VAL A 207 7.38 21.21 -10.70
N ILE A 208 8.02 22.35 -10.89
CA ILE A 208 9.13 22.83 -10.03
C ILE A 208 8.86 24.25 -9.57
N THR A 209 9.37 24.60 -8.40
CA THR A 209 9.48 25.97 -7.94
C THR A 209 10.91 26.46 -8.21
N LEU A 210 11.05 27.50 -9.03
CA LEU A 210 12.32 28.06 -9.40
C LEU A 210 12.55 29.37 -8.61
N PRO A 211 13.52 29.40 -7.69
CA PRO A 211 13.90 30.65 -7.05
C PRO A 211 14.59 31.58 -8.07
N VAL A 212 14.12 32.79 -8.14
CA VAL A 212 14.67 33.84 -9.02
C VAL A 212 14.95 35.10 -8.21
N THR A 213 15.95 35.84 -8.60
CA THR A 213 16.25 37.11 -7.96
C THR A 213 15.24 38.19 -8.37
N LEU A 214 15.10 39.23 -7.54
CA LEU A 214 14.28 40.40 -7.88
C LEU A 214 14.70 41.03 -9.22
N LYS A 215 16.01 41.11 -9.51
CA LYS A 215 16.53 41.63 -10.76
C LYS A 215 16.08 40.80 -11.97
N GLU A 216 16.18 39.49 -11.88
CA GLU A 216 15.73 38.57 -12.94
C GLU A 216 14.23 38.63 -13.17
N ALA A 217 13.44 38.77 -12.08
CA ALA A 217 12.01 38.90 -12.18
C ALA A 217 11.55 40.19 -12.83
N VAL A 218 12.18 41.31 -12.48
CA VAL A 218 11.81 42.67 -12.99
C VAL A 218 12.29 42.88 -14.40
N LEU A 219 13.59 42.60 -14.67
CA LEU A 219 14.22 42.90 -15.96
C LEU A 219 14.10 41.80 -16.99
N GLY A 220 13.67 40.62 -16.57
CA GLY A 220 13.75 39.40 -17.35
C GLY A 220 15.18 38.83 -17.35
N ALA A 221 15.30 37.54 -17.61
CA ALA A 221 16.56 36.85 -17.65
C ALA A 221 16.47 35.57 -18.50
N SER A 222 17.64 35.05 -18.86
CA SER A 222 17.73 33.69 -19.42
C SER A 222 18.50 32.81 -18.43
N VAL A 223 17.81 31.86 -17.82
CA VAL A 223 18.33 31.01 -16.73
C VAL A 223 18.33 29.54 -17.12
N GLU A 224 19.21 28.79 -16.51
CA GLU A 224 19.25 27.35 -16.70
C GLU A 224 18.32 26.65 -15.64
N VAL A 225 17.41 25.80 -16.12
CA VAL A 225 16.38 25.16 -15.30
C VAL A 225 16.54 23.65 -15.38
N PRO A 226 16.59 22.94 -14.26
CA PRO A 226 16.63 21.49 -14.27
C PRO A 226 15.33 20.90 -14.83
N THR A 227 15.46 19.86 -15.66
CA THR A 227 14.33 19.04 -16.10
C THR A 227 14.63 17.57 -15.86
N ILE A 228 13.60 16.72 -15.92
CA ILE A 228 13.76 15.27 -15.79
C ILE A 228 14.70 14.66 -16.85
N GLY A 229 14.92 15.34 -17.97
CA GLY A 229 15.81 14.92 -19.06
C GLY A 229 17.10 15.74 -19.16
N GLY A 230 17.46 16.49 -18.11
CA GLY A 230 18.62 17.36 -18.06
C GLY A 230 18.28 18.86 -18.10
N PRO A 231 19.25 19.74 -17.85
CA PRO A 231 19.02 21.18 -17.77
C PRO A 231 18.63 21.76 -19.13
N VAL A 232 17.79 22.80 -19.11
CA VAL A 232 17.42 23.58 -20.31
C VAL A 232 17.44 25.07 -20.01
N ARG A 233 17.66 25.90 -21.04
CA ARG A 233 17.59 27.33 -20.91
C ARG A 233 16.14 27.81 -21.01
N LEU A 234 15.70 28.59 -20.02
CA LEU A 234 14.38 29.18 -19.92
C LEU A 234 14.50 30.70 -19.90
N THR A 235 13.68 31.38 -20.71
CA THR A 235 13.57 32.83 -20.68
C THR A 235 12.47 33.25 -19.72
N ILE A 236 12.83 34.08 -18.75
CA ILE A 236 11.93 34.72 -17.80
C ILE A 236 11.53 36.08 -18.43
N PRO A 237 10.24 36.31 -18.68
CA PRO A 237 9.78 37.60 -19.19
C PRO A 237 10.02 38.73 -18.17
N PRO A 238 10.28 39.95 -18.61
CA PRO A 238 10.29 41.11 -17.73
C PRO A 238 8.94 41.30 -17.02
N GLY A 239 8.98 41.75 -15.76
CA GLY A 239 7.77 41.93 -14.93
C GLY A 239 7.17 40.62 -14.42
N SER A 240 7.92 39.54 -14.44
CA SER A 240 7.50 38.27 -13.83
C SER A 240 7.48 38.44 -12.30
N GLY A 241 6.44 37.88 -11.67
CA GLY A 241 6.24 37.92 -10.22
C GLY A 241 5.92 36.53 -9.62
N ARG A 242 5.64 36.52 -8.33
CA ARG A 242 5.14 35.34 -7.66
C ARG A 242 3.83 34.87 -8.30
N GLY A 243 3.74 33.58 -8.61
CA GLY A 243 2.60 33.00 -9.32
C GLY A 243 2.74 32.99 -10.84
N THR A 244 3.80 33.59 -11.41
CA THR A 244 4.11 33.41 -12.81
C THR A 244 4.50 31.96 -13.05
N ARG A 245 3.71 31.25 -13.88
CA ARG A 245 3.94 29.86 -14.29
C ARG A 245 4.39 29.81 -15.74
N LEU A 246 5.62 29.34 -15.96
CA LEU A 246 6.20 29.16 -17.28
C LEU A 246 6.10 27.69 -17.69
N ARG A 247 5.96 27.40 -18.99
CA ARG A 247 5.78 26.06 -19.51
C ARG A 247 6.90 25.62 -20.44
N LEU A 248 7.53 24.51 -20.12
CA LEU A 248 8.47 23.79 -20.97
C LEU A 248 7.73 22.64 -21.65
N ARG A 249 7.43 22.78 -22.94
CA ARG A 249 6.64 21.81 -23.70
C ARG A 249 7.37 20.47 -23.85
N GLY A 250 6.62 19.36 -23.72
CA GLY A 250 7.13 18.00 -23.94
C GLY A 250 8.19 17.56 -22.91
N ARG A 251 8.26 18.21 -21.74
CA ARG A 251 9.20 17.88 -20.65
C ARG A 251 8.50 17.22 -19.46
N GLY A 252 7.32 16.61 -19.68
CA GLY A 252 6.61 15.83 -18.70
C GLY A 252 7.03 14.36 -18.67
N VAL A 253 6.25 13.56 -18.00
CA VAL A 253 6.50 12.14 -17.72
C VAL A 253 6.50 11.31 -19.00
N GLY A 254 7.58 10.54 -19.25
CA GLY A 254 7.65 9.64 -20.41
C GLY A 254 7.54 10.32 -21.77
N GLY A 255 7.84 11.63 -21.87
CA GLY A 255 7.68 12.42 -23.09
C GLY A 255 6.24 12.92 -23.33
N HIS A 256 5.33 12.60 -22.42
CA HIS A 256 3.96 13.12 -22.40
C HIS A 256 3.85 14.25 -21.37
N GLY A 257 2.91 15.19 -21.61
CA GLY A 257 2.77 16.36 -20.73
C GLY A 257 3.90 17.38 -20.85
N HIS A 258 4.00 18.25 -19.87
CA HIS A 258 4.87 19.42 -19.86
C HIS A 258 5.61 19.53 -18.51
N GLN A 259 6.63 20.37 -18.47
CA GLN A 259 7.13 20.83 -17.18
C GLN A 259 6.68 22.26 -16.95
N PHE A 260 6.08 22.50 -15.79
CA PHE A 260 5.72 23.84 -15.33
C PHE A 260 6.76 24.32 -14.34
N VAL A 261 7.10 25.59 -14.47
CA VAL A 261 8.08 26.27 -13.64
C VAL A 261 7.37 27.44 -12.96
N ASP A 262 7.10 27.27 -11.68
CA ASP A 262 6.52 28.30 -10.84
C ASP A 262 7.63 29.17 -10.30
N LEU A 263 7.59 30.48 -10.60
CA LEU A 263 8.62 31.41 -10.15
C LEU A 263 8.38 31.78 -8.68
N ASP A 264 9.45 31.74 -7.90
CA ASP A 264 9.48 32.21 -6.51
C ASP A 264 10.56 33.33 -6.41
N VAL A 265 10.08 34.55 -6.24
CA VAL A 265 11.01 35.72 -6.18
C VAL A 265 11.64 35.76 -4.79
N VAL A 266 12.93 35.55 -4.76
CA VAL A 266 13.74 35.58 -3.53
C VAL A 266 14.30 36.97 -3.31
N ILE A 267 13.98 37.53 -2.17
CA ILE A 267 14.62 38.76 -1.68
C ILE A 267 15.83 38.36 -0.83
N PRO A 268 17.06 38.87 -1.11
CA PRO A 268 18.21 38.50 -0.30
C PRO A 268 17.99 38.79 1.18
N PRO A 269 18.46 37.92 2.09
CA PRO A 269 18.41 38.22 3.51
C PRO A 269 19.37 39.38 3.84
N GLY A 270 18.89 40.29 4.67
CA GLY A 270 19.64 41.46 5.09
C GLY A 270 19.27 42.71 4.29
N THR A 271 19.93 43.81 4.64
CA THR A 271 19.67 45.10 3.99
C THR A 271 20.74 45.36 2.94
N GLU A 272 20.37 45.43 1.65
CA GLU A 272 21.21 45.98 0.61
C GLU A 272 21.03 47.50 0.60
N PRO A 273 22.03 48.30 1.02
CA PRO A 273 21.86 49.74 1.18
C PRO A 273 21.44 50.47 -0.11
N ALA A 274 21.96 50.04 -1.25
CA ALA A 274 21.63 50.62 -2.56
C ALA A 274 20.16 50.33 -2.96
N LEU A 275 19.68 49.09 -2.74
CA LEU A 275 18.29 48.73 -3.01
C LEU A 275 17.34 49.46 -2.05
N ALA A 276 17.71 49.55 -0.76
CA ALA A 276 16.92 50.26 0.24
C ALA A 276 16.82 51.76 -0.07
N ALA A 277 17.92 52.40 -0.54
CA ALA A 277 17.90 53.77 -0.96
C ALA A 277 16.98 53.98 -2.20
N PHE A 278 17.13 53.14 -3.22
CA PHE A 278 16.26 53.17 -4.40
C PHE A 278 14.79 53.05 -4.04
N LEU A 279 14.43 52.07 -3.17
CA LEU A 279 13.04 51.84 -2.81
C LEU A 279 12.41 52.95 -1.94
N ARG A 280 13.21 53.78 -1.23
CA ARG A 280 12.70 54.95 -0.51
C ARG A 280 12.25 56.06 -1.47
N ASP A 281 12.93 56.19 -2.57
CA ASP A 281 12.67 57.24 -3.56
C ASP A 281 11.72 56.78 -4.67
N TRP A 282 11.51 55.48 -4.77
CA TRP A 282 10.66 54.90 -5.82
C TRP A 282 9.18 55.00 -5.44
N THR A 283 8.40 55.61 -6.29
CA THR A 283 6.94 55.64 -6.19
C THR A 283 6.35 54.73 -7.27
N PRO A 284 5.61 53.70 -6.91
CA PRO A 284 5.00 52.80 -7.90
C PRO A 284 3.91 53.54 -8.71
N GLU A 285 3.89 53.35 -10.03
CA GLU A 285 2.85 53.88 -10.92
C GLU A 285 1.45 53.30 -10.62
N GLN A 286 1.41 52.06 -10.14
CA GLN A 286 0.21 51.40 -9.71
C GLN A 286 0.35 51.01 -8.22
N ALA A 287 -0.34 51.72 -7.37
CA ALA A 287 -0.44 51.38 -5.95
C ALA A 287 -1.41 50.22 -5.78
N ALA A 288 -0.89 48.99 -5.78
CA ALA A 288 -1.68 47.82 -5.43
C ALA A 288 -1.42 47.45 -3.96
N ASP A 289 -2.45 47.44 -3.14
CA ASP A 289 -2.36 46.83 -1.81
C ASP A 289 -2.54 45.31 -1.93
N PRO A 290 -1.46 44.52 -1.74
CA PRO A 290 -1.57 43.07 -1.85
C PRO A 290 -2.41 42.41 -0.76
N ARG A 291 -2.85 43.16 0.25
CA ARG A 291 -3.63 42.71 1.41
C ARG A 291 -5.09 43.17 1.36
N ALA A 292 -5.50 44.00 0.38
CA ALA A 292 -6.85 44.54 0.30
C ALA A 292 -7.94 43.46 0.33
N GLY A 293 -7.74 42.33 -0.37
CA GLY A 293 -8.67 41.19 -0.33
C GLY A 293 -8.71 40.46 1.01
N MET A 294 -7.58 40.37 1.70
CA MET A 294 -7.51 39.64 2.98
C MET A 294 -8.26 40.36 4.10
N LEU A 295 -8.22 41.66 4.13
CA LEU A 295 -8.93 42.46 5.13
C LEU A 295 -10.43 42.44 4.93
N ALA A 296 -10.87 42.46 3.67
CA ALA A 296 -12.30 42.39 3.34
C ALA A 296 -12.95 41.04 3.69
N GLU A 297 -12.18 39.90 3.56
CA GLU A 297 -12.68 38.57 3.92
C GLU A 297 -12.63 38.28 5.43
N ALA A 298 -11.82 39.00 6.19
CA ALA A 298 -11.71 38.83 7.64
C ALA A 298 -12.82 39.55 8.42
N GLU A 299 -13.58 40.47 7.79
CA GLU A 299 -14.67 41.25 8.39
C GLU A 299 -16.05 40.65 8.06
N GLY A 300 -16.16 39.57 7.29
CA GLY A 300 -17.42 38.86 6.92
C GLY A 300 -17.50 37.49 7.56
#